data_4ea50d98e90220ad318df31defd435ca
#
_entry.id   4ea50d98e90220ad318df31defd435ca
#
_cell.length_a   1.000
_cell.length_b   1.000
_cell.length_c   1.000
_cell.angle_alpha   90.00
_cell.angle_beta   90.00
_cell.angle_gamma   90.00
#
_symmetry.space_group_name_H-M   'P 1'
#
loop_
_entity.id
_entity.type
_entity.pdbx_description
1 polymer ?
#
loop_
_entity_poly.entity_id
_entity_poly.type
_entity_poly.pdbx_seq_one_letter_code
_entity_poly.pdbx_strand_id
1 'polypeptide(L)'
;MSIDLHIHSKNSDGTDSIDEIVSKSKDQQLQAISITDHEYLSEVNAEGIEIISGVEMSVSWNDLDSQNPYSGIHLLIYFLEKNTPLDKMLFKIREDKKNRNYEILDNLKNIGIEIEKDELENFETKVPGRPHIANLMKSKGYVSTLNEAFQKYLGNGKVGDSRIHQNQITDVIQVAKESKSLIFLAHP
;
A
#
# COMPACT_ATOMS: atom_id res chain seq x y z
N MET A 1 3.60 -29.43 0.44
CA MET A 1 3.10 -28.34 -0.42
C MET A 1 3.55 -27.04 0.21
N SER A 2 4.37 -26.25 -0.48
CA SER A 2 4.87 -24.98 0.04
C SER A 2 4.27 -23.84 -0.80
N ILE A 3 3.67 -22.85 -0.13
CA ILE A 3 3.03 -21.70 -0.75
C ILE A 3 3.41 -20.44 0.01
N ASP A 4 3.41 -19.28 -0.67
CA ASP A 4 3.55 -17.96 -0.03
C ASP A 4 2.48 -17.04 -0.62
N LEU A 5 1.53 -16.64 0.20
CA LEU A 5 0.37 -15.86 -0.22
C LEU A 5 0.39 -14.41 0.27
N HIS A 6 1.51 -13.94 0.86
CA HIS A 6 1.63 -12.56 1.32
C HIS A 6 3.00 -11.99 0.96
N ILE A 7 3.13 -11.48 -0.25
CA ILE A 7 4.39 -10.96 -0.81
C ILE A 7 4.17 -9.55 -1.33
N HIS A 8 5.12 -8.65 -1.06
CA HIS A 8 5.13 -7.29 -1.60
C HIS A 8 6.23 -7.12 -2.63
N SER A 9 5.89 -6.47 -3.73
CA SER A 9 6.82 -6.12 -4.79
C SER A 9 7.19 -4.62 -4.76
N LYS A 10 8.07 -4.20 -5.67
CA LYS A 10 8.37 -2.77 -5.91
C LYS A 10 7.14 -1.95 -6.32
N ASN A 11 6.03 -2.59 -6.70
CA ASN A 11 4.78 -1.85 -7.00
C ASN A 11 4.18 -1.19 -5.76
N SER A 12 4.52 -1.67 -4.55
CA SER A 12 4.16 -1.03 -3.28
C SER A 12 5.39 -0.69 -2.44
N ASP A 13 5.72 -1.46 -1.45
CA ASP A 13 6.79 -1.21 -0.49
C ASP A 13 7.82 -2.36 -0.38
N GLY A 14 7.71 -3.36 -1.25
CA GLY A 14 8.70 -4.41 -1.40
C GLY A 14 9.97 -3.92 -2.13
N THR A 15 11.02 -4.72 -2.06
CA THR A 15 12.34 -4.41 -2.64
C THR A 15 12.59 -5.11 -3.97
N ASP A 16 11.86 -6.18 -4.25
CA ASP A 16 12.04 -7.02 -5.43
C ASP A 16 11.00 -6.69 -6.52
N SER A 17 11.39 -6.80 -7.75
CA SER A 17 10.47 -6.80 -8.90
C SER A 17 9.63 -8.08 -8.91
N ILE A 18 8.52 -8.07 -9.66
CA ILE A 18 7.68 -9.26 -9.86
C ILE A 18 8.50 -10.44 -10.41
N ASP A 19 9.35 -10.20 -11.40
CA ASP A 19 10.17 -11.25 -12.04
C ASP A 19 11.18 -11.85 -11.04
N GLU A 20 11.80 -11.02 -10.20
CA GLU A 20 12.70 -11.49 -9.13
C GLU A 20 11.96 -12.32 -8.09
N ILE A 21 10.75 -11.91 -7.68
CA ILE A 21 9.89 -12.68 -6.76
C ILE A 21 9.55 -14.04 -7.37
N VAL A 22 9.09 -14.07 -8.62
CA VAL A 22 8.76 -15.31 -9.33
C VAL A 22 9.97 -16.23 -9.43
N SER A 23 11.16 -15.68 -9.78
CA SER A 23 12.39 -16.47 -9.85
C SER A 23 12.75 -17.09 -8.50
N LYS A 24 12.79 -16.29 -7.44
CA LYS A 24 13.08 -16.74 -6.06
C LYS A 24 12.08 -17.79 -5.58
N SER A 25 10.80 -17.62 -5.92
CA SER A 25 9.73 -18.55 -5.56
C SER A 25 9.91 -19.93 -6.22
N LYS A 26 10.32 -19.95 -7.47
CA LYS A 26 10.64 -21.20 -8.20
C LYS A 26 11.88 -21.86 -7.62
N ASP A 27 12.93 -21.12 -7.30
CA ASP A 27 14.15 -21.63 -6.68
C ASP A 27 13.86 -22.29 -5.33
N GLN A 28 12.88 -21.75 -4.58
CA GLN A 28 12.37 -22.30 -3.33
C GLN A 28 11.34 -23.42 -3.52
N GLN A 29 11.03 -23.80 -4.76
CA GLN A 29 10.05 -24.84 -5.10
C GLN A 29 8.63 -24.58 -4.55
N LEU A 30 8.24 -23.28 -4.47
CA LEU A 30 6.87 -22.92 -4.13
C LEU A 30 5.92 -23.37 -5.24
N GLN A 31 4.76 -23.90 -4.85
CA GLN A 31 3.72 -24.34 -5.78
C GLN A 31 2.76 -23.23 -6.17
N ALA A 32 2.49 -22.31 -5.23
CA ALA A 32 1.67 -21.13 -5.47
C ALA A 32 2.20 -19.92 -4.72
N ILE A 33 2.00 -18.74 -5.33
CA ILE A 33 2.29 -17.45 -4.70
C ILE A 33 1.15 -16.46 -4.94
N SER A 34 1.04 -15.47 -4.05
CA SER A 34 0.24 -14.27 -4.28
C SER A 34 1.08 -13.03 -3.99
N ILE A 35 1.20 -12.15 -4.98
CA ILE A 35 1.74 -10.80 -4.78
C ILE A 35 0.59 -9.92 -4.34
N THR A 36 0.65 -9.48 -3.09
CA THR A 36 -0.41 -8.75 -2.40
C THR A 36 0.02 -7.32 -2.10
N ASP A 37 0.46 -6.61 -3.12
CA ASP A 37 0.88 -5.21 -3.00
C ASP A 37 -0.20 -4.34 -2.36
N HIS A 38 0.20 -3.32 -1.59
CA HIS A 38 -0.73 -2.42 -0.94
C HIS A 38 -1.60 -1.67 -1.94
N GLU A 39 -2.93 -1.87 -1.86
CA GLU A 39 -3.98 -1.23 -2.67
C GLU A 39 -3.73 -1.27 -4.19
N TYR A 40 -2.92 -2.22 -4.64
CA TYR A 40 -2.60 -2.40 -6.05
C TYR A 40 -2.64 -3.86 -6.47
N LEU A 41 -3.49 -4.18 -7.45
CA LEU A 41 -3.53 -5.50 -8.07
C LEU A 41 -2.38 -5.63 -9.07
N SER A 42 -1.33 -6.31 -8.68
CA SER A 42 -0.18 -6.58 -9.53
C SER A 42 -0.49 -7.67 -10.56
N GLU A 43 -0.16 -7.39 -11.82
CA GLU A 43 -0.28 -8.39 -12.89
C GLU A 43 0.96 -9.28 -12.87
N VAL A 44 0.74 -10.57 -12.69
CA VAL A 44 1.79 -11.57 -12.64
C VAL A 44 1.54 -12.61 -13.72
N ASN A 45 2.49 -12.78 -14.63
CA ASN A 45 2.48 -13.83 -15.62
C ASN A 45 3.69 -14.74 -15.38
N ALA A 46 3.46 -15.98 -14.97
CA ALA A 46 4.51 -16.93 -14.72
C ALA A 46 4.09 -18.35 -15.12
N GLU A 47 4.99 -19.08 -15.77
CA GLU A 47 4.81 -20.50 -16.05
C GLU A 47 5.44 -21.33 -14.92
N GLY A 48 4.89 -22.51 -14.63
CA GLY A 48 5.45 -23.47 -13.68
C GLY A 48 5.28 -23.14 -12.18
N ILE A 49 4.48 -22.12 -11.87
CA ILE A 49 4.04 -21.78 -10.52
C ILE A 49 2.62 -21.22 -10.60
N GLU A 50 1.76 -21.60 -9.65
CA GLU A 50 0.39 -21.07 -9.60
C GLU A 50 0.41 -19.62 -9.05
N ILE A 51 -0.28 -18.72 -9.75
CA ILE A 51 -0.42 -17.33 -9.32
C ILE A 51 -1.84 -17.08 -8.84
N ILE A 52 -1.98 -16.74 -7.57
CA ILE A 52 -3.25 -16.31 -6.98
C ILE A 52 -3.27 -14.79 -6.97
N SER A 53 -4.23 -14.20 -7.70
CA SER A 53 -4.40 -12.74 -7.68
C SER A 53 -4.77 -12.26 -6.28
N GLY A 54 -4.11 -11.21 -5.78
CA GLY A 54 -4.34 -10.72 -4.44
C GLY A 54 -3.92 -9.28 -4.24
N VAL A 55 -4.39 -8.70 -3.14
CA VAL A 55 -4.06 -7.35 -2.69
C VAL A 55 -4.08 -7.30 -1.17
N GLU A 56 -3.23 -6.48 -0.57
CA GLU A 56 -3.35 -6.10 0.82
C GLU A 56 -3.97 -4.71 0.94
N MET A 57 -5.06 -4.61 1.69
CA MET A 57 -5.79 -3.35 1.90
C MET A 57 -5.67 -2.88 3.33
N SER A 58 -5.26 -1.62 3.51
CA SER A 58 -5.34 -0.93 4.80
C SER A 58 -6.77 -0.49 5.08
N VAL A 59 -7.31 -0.88 6.23
CA VAL A 59 -8.68 -0.56 6.66
C VAL A 59 -8.69 0.01 8.07
N SER A 60 -9.79 0.67 8.42
CA SER A 60 -10.06 1.12 9.78
C SER A 60 -11.32 0.47 10.31
N TRP A 61 -11.33 0.27 11.62
CA TRP A 61 -12.52 -0.07 12.37
C TRP A 61 -12.85 1.10 13.28
N ASN A 62 -13.96 1.79 13.02
CA ASN A 62 -14.51 2.75 13.93
C ASN A 62 -15.54 2.02 14.80
N ASP A 63 -15.16 1.72 16.04
CA ASP A 63 -16.16 1.42 17.04
C ASP A 63 -16.88 2.74 17.36
N LEU A 64 -18.22 2.73 17.28
CA LEU A 64 -19.05 3.93 17.49
C LEU A 64 -18.83 4.57 18.87
N ASP A 65 -18.28 3.80 19.83
CA ASP A 65 -17.99 4.24 21.18
C ASP A 65 -16.53 4.60 21.45
N SER A 66 -15.62 4.41 20.48
CA SER A 66 -14.20 4.72 20.70
C SER A 66 -13.80 6.04 20.04
N GLN A 67 -13.22 6.96 20.84
CA GLN A 67 -12.58 8.19 20.34
C GLN A 67 -11.29 7.90 19.55
N ASN A 68 -10.88 6.64 19.45
CA ASN A 68 -9.66 6.20 18.78
C ASN A 68 -10.00 5.13 17.75
N PRO A 69 -10.13 5.47 16.47
CA PRO A 69 -10.32 4.45 15.44
C PRO A 69 -9.09 3.54 15.42
N TYR A 70 -9.31 2.22 15.49
CA TYR A 70 -8.26 1.25 15.25
C TYR A 70 -7.78 1.42 13.80
N SER A 71 -6.59 2.01 13.64
CA SER A 71 -5.90 2.16 12.37
C SER A 71 -4.79 1.10 12.28
N GLY A 72 -4.51 0.64 11.09
CA GLY A 72 -3.45 -0.33 10.86
C GLY A 72 -3.93 -1.79 10.82
N ILE A 73 -5.22 -2.02 10.64
CA ILE A 73 -5.75 -3.33 10.28
C ILE A 73 -5.54 -3.51 8.78
N HIS A 74 -4.99 -4.65 8.40
CA HIS A 74 -4.81 -5.00 6.99
C HIS A 74 -5.63 -6.24 6.65
N LEU A 75 -6.23 -6.22 5.47
CA LEU A 75 -6.98 -7.35 4.91
C LEU A 75 -6.25 -7.85 3.67
N LEU A 76 -6.02 -9.15 3.61
CA LEU A 76 -5.60 -9.85 2.39
C LEU A 76 -6.85 -10.27 1.62
N ILE A 77 -6.93 -9.88 0.36
CA ILE A 77 -8.08 -10.18 -0.49
C ILE A 77 -7.57 -10.92 -1.72
N TYR A 78 -8.08 -12.14 -1.94
CA TYR A 78 -7.64 -13.02 -3.01
C TYR A 78 -8.71 -13.27 -4.06
N PHE A 79 -8.29 -13.78 -5.22
CA PHE A 79 -9.12 -14.05 -6.39
C PHE A 79 -9.79 -12.78 -6.92
N LEU A 80 -9.03 -11.68 -6.85
CA LEU A 80 -9.47 -10.39 -7.38
C LEU A 80 -9.36 -10.37 -8.90
N GLU A 81 -10.42 -9.94 -9.56
CA GLU A 81 -10.47 -9.73 -11.00
C GLU A 81 -10.54 -8.24 -11.34
N LYS A 82 -10.00 -7.86 -12.51
CA LYS A 82 -10.13 -6.50 -13.05
C LYS A 82 -11.58 -6.14 -13.36
N ASN A 83 -11.85 -4.84 -13.35
CA ASN A 83 -13.17 -4.26 -13.64
C ASN A 83 -14.27 -4.63 -12.63
N THR A 84 -13.95 -5.29 -11.53
CA THR A 84 -14.88 -5.55 -10.43
C THR A 84 -15.12 -4.29 -9.59
N PRO A 85 -16.17 -4.28 -8.73
CA PRO A 85 -16.37 -3.19 -7.77
C PRO A 85 -15.14 -2.92 -6.88
N LEU A 86 -14.44 -3.99 -6.47
CA LEU A 86 -13.22 -3.88 -5.65
C LEU A 86 -12.06 -3.25 -6.43
N ASP A 87 -11.84 -3.63 -7.69
CA ASP A 87 -10.81 -3.02 -8.53
C ASP A 87 -11.05 -1.50 -8.72
N LYS A 88 -12.31 -1.09 -8.91
CA LYS A 88 -12.69 0.33 -8.97
C LYS A 88 -12.45 1.05 -7.64
N MET A 89 -12.73 0.38 -6.51
CA MET A 89 -12.43 0.92 -5.18
C MET A 89 -10.93 1.12 -4.99
N LEU A 90 -10.10 0.15 -5.37
CA LEU A 90 -8.63 0.26 -5.32
C LEU A 90 -8.12 1.43 -6.16
N PHE A 91 -8.67 1.63 -7.36
CA PHE A 91 -8.31 2.76 -8.20
C PHE A 91 -8.59 4.09 -7.48
N LYS A 92 -9.80 4.26 -6.92
CA LYS A 92 -10.17 5.46 -6.17
C LYS A 92 -9.24 5.70 -4.97
N ILE A 93 -8.93 4.67 -4.21
CA ILE A 93 -8.02 4.77 -3.05
C ILE A 93 -6.64 5.27 -3.47
N ARG A 94 -6.11 4.79 -4.61
CA ARG A 94 -4.81 5.26 -5.12
C ARG A 94 -4.85 6.73 -5.52
N GLU A 95 -5.92 7.18 -6.18
CA GLU A 95 -6.11 8.59 -6.51
C GLU A 95 -6.20 9.47 -5.24
N ASP A 96 -6.94 9.03 -4.23
CA ASP A 96 -7.05 9.73 -2.95
C ASP A 96 -5.69 9.79 -2.23
N LYS A 97 -4.90 8.70 -2.28
CA LYS A 97 -3.52 8.68 -1.75
C LYS A 97 -2.59 9.64 -2.51
N LYS A 98 -2.72 9.71 -3.84
CA LYS A 98 -1.95 10.64 -4.67
C LYS A 98 -2.24 12.09 -4.28
N ASN A 99 -3.51 12.46 -4.20
CA ASN A 99 -3.94 13.80 -3.80
C ASN A 99 -3.45 14.16 -2.40
N ARG A 100 -3.57 13.25 -1.43
CA ARG A 100 -3.02 13.44 -0.09
C ARG A 100 -1.50 13.68 -0.10
N ASN A 101 -0.77 12.91 -0.89
CA ASN A 101 0.68 13.09 -0.96
C ASN A 101 1.02 14.50 -1.45
N TYR A 102 0.29 15.04 -2.42
CA TYR A 102 0.49 16.41 -2.90
C TYR A 102 0.20 17.45 -1.80
N GLU A 103 -0.88 17.25 -1.02
CA GLU A 103 -1.14 18.11 0.15
C GLU A 103 0.00 18.07 1.17
N ILE A 104 0.58 16.87 1.41
CA ILE A 104 1.75 16.73 2.29
C ILE A 104 2.93 17.52 1.74
N LEU A 105 3.22 17.43 0.45
CA LEU A 105 4.31 18.18 -0.18
C LEU A 105 4.09 19.69 -0.07
N ASP A 106 2.87 20.17 -0.31
CA ASP A 106 2.51 21.58 -0.18
C ASP A 106 2.67 22.06 1.29
N ASN A 107 2.25 21.25 2.25
CA ASN A 107 2.43 21.56 3.67
C ASN A 107 3.92 21.60 4.08
N LEU A 108 4.74 20.67 3.58
CA LEU A 108 6.19 20.66 3.83
C LEU A 108 6.87 21.86 3.20
N LYS A 109 6.46 22.28 2.00
CA LYS A 109 6.97 23.47 1.32
C LYS A 109 6.73 24.75 2.13
N ASN A 110 5.59 24.87 2.81
CA ASN A 110 5.27 26.01 3.65
C ASN A 110 6.21 26.18 4.86
N ILE A 111 6.95 25.13 5.22
CA ILE A 111 7.95 25.15 6.30
C ILE A 111 9.40 25.05 5.78
N GLY A 112 9.60 25.25 4.48
CA GLY A 112 10.94 25.31 3.83
C GLY A 112 11.51 23.93 3.46
N ILE A 113 10.69 22.87 3.40
CA ILE A 113 11.07 21.54 2.92
C ILE A 113 10.54 21.38 1.50
N GLU A 114 11.42 21.55 0.51
CA GLU A 114 11.05 21.52 -0.90
C GLU A 114 11.26 20.15 -1.53
N ILE A 115 10.15 19.51 -1.89
CA ILE A 115 10.09 18.25 -2.62
C ILE A 115 9.08 18.48 -3.77
N GLU A 116 9.53 18.30 -5.00
CA GLU A 116 8.66 18.46 -6.16
C GLU A 116 7.83 17.18 -6.39
N LYS A 117 6.63 17.35 -6.98
CA LYS A 117 5.72 16.24 -7.29
C LYS A 117 6.35 15.18 -8.17
N ASP A 118 7.12 15.65 -9.18
CA ASP A 118 7.83 14.77 -10.11
C ASP A 118 8.83 13.85 -9.40
N GLU A 119 9.47 14.33 -8.33
CA GLU A 119 10.42 13.52 -7.57
C GLU A 119 9.72 12.32 -6.87
N LEU A 120 8.48 12.52 -6.42
CA LEU A 120 7.67 11.45 -5.84
C LEU A 120 7.11 10.51 -6.91
N GLU A 121 6.75 11.03 -8.09
CA GLU A 121 6.23 10.23 -9.21
C GLU A 121 7.32 9.40 -9.90
N ASN A 122 8.60 9.77 -9.76
CA ASN A 122 9.74 9.05 -10.33
C ASN A 122 10.13 7.78 -9.53
N PHE A 123 9.49 7.50 -8.39
CA PHE A 123 9.69 6.21 -7.72
C PHE A 123 9.13 5.06 -8.57
N GLU A 124 9.83 3.94 -8.58
CA GLU A 124 9.40 2.70 -9.25
C GLU A 124 8.21 2.01 -8.54
N THR A 125 7.34 2.76 -7.89
CA THR A 125 6.15 2.23 -7.21
C THR A 125 4.87 2.73 -7.86
N LYS A 126 3.83 1.89 -7.81
CA LYS A 126 2.47 2.25 -8.27
C LYS A 126 1.65 2.96 -7.18
N VAL A 127 2.14 2.90 -5.93
CA VAL A 127 1.44 3.46 -4.76
C VAL A 127 2.41 4.25 -3.89
N PRO A 128 2.91 5.42 -4.35
CA PRO A 128 3.76 6.27 -3.51
C PRO A 128 3.04 6.65 -2.21
N GLY A 129 3.79 6.72 -1.13
CA GLY A 129 3.25 7.08 0.18
C GLY A 129 4.25 7.80 1.06
N ARG A 130 3.88 8.07 2.31
CA ARG A 130 4.73 8.75 3.28
C ARG A 130 6.14 8.19 3.44
N PRO A 131 6.39 6.85 3.37
CA PRO A 131 7.76 6.32 3.38
C PRO A 131 8.62 6.83 2.21
N HIS A 132 8.03 7.01 1.03
CA HIS A 132 8.74 7.56 -0.14
C HIS A 132 9.07 9.04 0.04
N ILE A 133 8.12 9.82 0.60
CA ILE A 133 8.38 11.23 0.99
C ILE A 133 9.51 11.30 2.03
N ALA A 134 9.50 10.42 3.04
CA ALA A 134 10.57 10.34 4.04
C ALA A 134 11.94 10.02 3.42
N ASN A 135 11.98 9.15 2.40
CA ASN A 135 13.20 8.84 1.64
C ASN A 135 13.71 10.08 0.88
N LEU A 136 12.84 10.83 0.23
CA LEU A 136 13.20 12.09 -0.44
C LEU A 136 13.71 13.13 0.55
N MET A 137 13.05 13.29 1.71
CA MET A 137 13.53 14.18 2.76
C MET A 137 14.93 13.81 3.23
N LYS A 138 15.21 12.51 3.38
CA LYS A 138 16.53 12.03 3.77
C LYS A 138 17.57 12.26 2.66
N SER A 139 17.27 11.96 1.42
CA SER A 139 18.20 12.14 0.29
C SER A 139 18.56 13.61 0.06
N LYS A 140 17.63 14.53 0.37
CA LYS A 140 17.84 15.98 0.28
C LYS A 140 18.48 16.58 1.56
N GLY A 141 18.74 15.76 2.59
CA GLY A 141 19.41 16.22 3.81
C GLY A 141 18.52 16.96 4.81
N TYR A 142 17.19 16.96 4.63
CA TYR A 142 16.24 17.55 5.59
C TYR A 142 16.15 16.74 6.89
N VAL A 143 16.41 15.44 6.82
CA VAL A 143 16.46 14.52 7.95
C VAL A 143 17.59 13.51 7.78
N SER A 144 18.07 12.96 8.91
CA SER A 144 19.14 11.96 8.91
C SER A 144 18.61 10.53 8.78
N THR A 145 17.38 10.28 9.24
CA THR A 145 16.75 8.94 9.23
C THR A 145 15.27 9.04 8.85
N LEU A 146 14.71 7.92 8.35
CA LEU A 146 13.27 7.83 8.08
C LEU A 146 12.45 8.01 9.35
N ASN A 147 12.91 7.46 10.47
CA ASN A 147 12.23 7.63 11.75
C ASN A 147 12.15 9.11 12.17
N GLU A 148 13.22 9.87 11.95
CA GLU A 148 13.22 11.31 12.18
C GLU A 148 12.18 12.05 11.32
N ALA A 149 12.03 11.67 10.04
CA ALA A 149 11.02 12.22 9.15
C ALA A 149 9.60 12.03 9.71
N PHE A 150 9.30 10.82 10.18
CA PHE A 150 7.99 10.53 10.79
C PHE A 150 7.79 11.25 12.13
N GLN A 151 8.80 11.25 13.00
CA GLN A 151 8.69 11.89 14.31
C GLN A 151 8.49 13.41 14.22
N LYS A 152 9.16 14.07 13.28
CA LYS A 152 9.14 15.53 13.17
C LYS A 152 8.08 16.06 12.21
N TYR A 153 7.80 15.36 11.10
CA TYR A 153 7.08 15.95 9.98
C TYR A 153 5.90 15.13 9.46
N LEU A 154 6.00 13.79 9.35
CA LEU A 154 5.03 12.96 8.61
C LEU A 154 4.10 12.14 9.50
N GLY A 155 4.36 12.07 10.80
CA GLY A 155 3.56 11.31 11.75
C GLY A 155 2.26 12.01 12.12
N ASN A 156 1.45 11.33 12.94
CA ASN A 156 0.16 11.84 13.40
C ASN A 156 0.32 13.19 14.13
N GLY A 157 -0.51 14.16 13.80
CA GLY A 157 -0.49 15.50 14.37
C GLY A 157 0.68 16.39 13.91
N LYS A 158 1.45 15.96 12.90
CA LYS A 158 2.55 16.74 12.31
C LYS A 158 2.09 17.48 11.07
N VAL A 159 2.94 18.35 10.54
CA VAL A 159 2.64 19.17 9.36
C VAL A 159 2.27 18.33 8.12
N GLY A 160 2.85 17.15 7.98
CA GLY A 160 2.55 16.19 6.93
C GLY A 160 1.45 15.18 7.31
N ASP A 161 0.69 15.41 8.39
CA ASP A 161 -0.47 14.58 8.74
C ASP A 161 -1.69 15.01 7.92
N SER A 162 -1.70 14.67 6.64
CA SER A 162 -2.91 14.75 5.83
C SER A 162 -3.63 13.40 5.90
N ARG A 163 -4.84 13.41 6.47
CA ARG A 163 -5.63 12.19 6.68
C ARG A 163 -6.53 11.95 5.48
N ILE A 164 -6.39 10.78 4.86
CA ILE A 164 -7.45 10.26 3.98
C ILE A 164 -8.54 9.67 4.88
N HIS A 165 -9.80 9.71 4.42
CA HIS A 165 -10.82 8.81 4.93
C HIS A 165 -10.31 7.37 4.76
N GLN A 166 -10.00 6.73 5.88
CA GLN A 166 -9.63 5.33 5.86
C GLN A 166 -10.86 4.52 5.46
N ASN A 167 -10.67 3.55 4.58
CA ASN A 167 -11.75 2.68 4.18
C ASN A 167 -12.26 1.89 5.39
N GLN A 168 -13.56 1.97 5.65
CA GLN A 168 -14.16 1.19 6.73
C GLN A 168 -14.08 -0.29 6.38
N ILE A 169 -13.70 -1.11 7.35
CA ILE A 169 -13.59 -2.57 7.18
C ILE A 169 -14.91 -3.18 6.65
N THR A 170 -16.05 -2.67 7.10
CA THR A 170 -17.38 -3.11 6.66
C THR A 170 -17.60 -2.88 5.18
N ASP A 171 -17.20 -1.71 4.67
CA ASP A 171 -17.37 -1.34 3.26
C ASP A 171 -16.47 -2.19 2.36
N VAL A 172 -15.22 -2.41 2.79
CA VAL A 172 -14.27 -3.27 2.07
C VAL A 172 -14.77 -4.71 2.01
N ILE A 173 -15.27 -5.26 3.14
CA ILE A 173 -15.83 -6.61 3.18
C ILE A 173 -17.03 -6.73 2.25
N GLN A 174 -17.92 -5.75 2.23
CA GLN A 174 -19.09 -5.76 1.35
C GLN A 174 -18.65 -5.77 -0.12
N VAL A 175 -17.79 -4.83 -0.52
CA VAL A 175 -17.32 -4.69 -1.90
C VAL A 175 -16.52 -5.91 -2.37
N ALA A 176 -15.71 -6.51 -1.48
CA ALA A 176 -14.99 -7.74 -1.80
C ALA A 176 -15.93 -8.93 -2.01
N LYS A 177 -17.00 -9.06 -1.21
CA LYS A 177 -18.06 -10.08 -1.43
C LYS A 177 -18.79 -9.89 -2.76
N GLU A 178 -19.14 -8.65 -3.11
CA GLU A 178 -19.74 -8.32 -4.41
C GLU A 178 -18.82 -8.67 -5.57
N SER A 179 -17.51 -8.59 -5.36
CA SER A 179 -16.46 -8.98 -6.31
C SER A 179 -16.14 -10.48 -6.28
N LYS A 180 -16.82 -11.28 -5.45
CA LYS A 180 -16.60 -12.73 -5.25
C LYS A 180 -15.18 -13.09 -4.80
N SER A 181 -14.51 -12.18 -4.13
CA SER A 181 -13.16 -12.37 -3.58
C SER A 181 -13.20 -12.98 -2.19
N LEU A 182 -12.12 -13.68 -1.78
CA LEU A 182 -11.93 -14.20 -0.42
C LEU A 182 -11.15 -13.18 0.42
N ILE A 183 -11.53 -13.05 1.69
CA ILE A 183 -10.97 -12.05 2.60
C ILE A 183 -10.36 -12.74 3.81
N PHE A 184 -9.16 -12.30 4.20
CA PHE A 184 -8.44 -12.76 5.38
C PHE A 184 -7.86 -11.57 6.15
N LEU A 185 -7.69 -11.74 7.46
CA LEU A 185 -6.96 -10.79 8.28
C LEU A 185 -5.45 -11.01 8.05
N ALA A 186 -4.73 -9.95 7.72
CA ALA A 186 -3.29 -10.00 7.61
C ALA A 186 -2.64 -9.92 9.00
N HIS A 187 -1.50 -10.62 9.20
CA HIS A 187 -0.64 -10.59 10.41
C HIS A 187 -1.43 -10.28 11.70
N PRO A 188 -2.38 -11.17 12.08
CA PRO A 188 -3.26 -10.98 13.23
C PRO A 188 -2.51 -11.02 14.58
#